data_a84fce19bbc47ecb62641d45a4aeb844
#
_entry.id   a84fce19bbc47ecb62641d45a4aeb844
#
_cell.length_a   1.000
_cell.length_b   1.000
_cell.length_c   1.000
_cell.angle_alpha   90.00
_cell.angle_beta   90.00
_cell.angle_gamma   90.00
#
_symmetry.space_group_name_H-M   'P 1'
#
loop_
_entity.id
_entity.type
_entity.pdbx_description
1 polymer ?
#
loop_
_entity_poly.entity_id
_entity_poly.type
_entity_poly.pdbx_seq_one_letter_code
_entity_poly.pdbx_strand_id
1 'polypeptide(L)'
;FDHHASFYRISDSLFTISEAAKDLGIRTCLCYEISDRDGMEKARESVMENERFARYALADDSDMIAGMMGMHASFTISNETMELAAAHKPDGIGYHIHVAEGIEDLHHCLKHYGKRIVDRLMDCGILGEKTLLGHCIYINEHEMDLLKETDTMVVHNPESNMGNACGCPPTMKIVEKGILTGLGTDGYTHDMLESYKVANVLHKHHLCDPNAAWGEVPQMLFEGNAKIAGRYFKKDLGVLREGAAADVIVMDYDLLTP
;
A
#
# COMPACT_ATOMS: atom_id res chain seq x y z
N PHE A 1 -7.02 1.50 3.29
CA PHE A 1 -6.08 0.38 3.29
C PHE A 1 -5.22 0.48 4.54
N ASP A 2 -5.24 -0.54 5.39
CA ASP A 2 -4.49 -0.57 6.63
C ASP A 2 -3.56 -1.78 6.66
N HIS A 3 -2.29 -1.53 6.98
CA HIS A 3 -1.23 -2.53 7.10
C HIS A 3 -0.91 -2.73 8.57
N HIS A 4 -1.71 -3.58 9.23
CA HIS A 4 -1.64 -3.76 10.68
C HIS A 4 -0.41 -4.55 11.12
N ALA A 5 0.32 -4.04 12.10
CA ALA A 5 1.43 -4.70 12.76
C ALA A 5 1.26 -4.67 14.28
N SER A 6 1.35 -5.82 14.94
CA SER A 6 1.31 -5.92 16.39
C SER A 6 2.07 -7.15 16.86
N PHE A 7 3.16 -6.96 17.59
CA PHE A 7 3.96 -8.07 18.12
C PHE A 7 3.24 -8.90 19.19
N TYR A 8 2.22 -8.32 19.82
CA TYR A 8 1.55 -8.92 20.98
C TYR A 8 0.30 -9.72 20.63
N ARG A 9 -0.34 -9.41 19.52
CA ARG A 9 -1.59 -10.04 19.13
C ARG A 9 -1.70 -10.12 17.61
N ILE A 10 -1.51 -11.32 17.08
CA ILE A 10 -1.67 -11.65 15.66
C ILE A 10 -3.09 -12.15 15.42
N SER A 11 -3.41 -13.30 15.99
CA SER A 11 -4.71 -13.95 15.81
C SER A 11 -5.89 -13.07 16.24
N ASP A 12 -6.88 -12.95 15.35
CA ASP A 12 -8.12 -12.17 15.50
C ASP A 12 -7.94 -10.65 15.54
N SER A 13 -6.72 -10.12 15.29
CA SER A 13 -6.48 -8.69 15.26
C SER A 13 -7.23 -8.01 14.12
N LEU A 14 -7.18 -8.56 12.91
CA LEU A 14 -7.88 -8.02 11.74
C LEU A 14 -9.39 -8.05 11.90
N PHE A 15 -9.95 -9.09 12.52
CA PHE A 15 -11.38 -9.17 12.82
C PHE A 15 -11.80 -8.09 13.81
N THR A 16 -11.01 -7.87 14.87
CA THR A 16 -11.29 -6.82 15.87
C THR A 16 -11.29 -5.42 15.24
N ILE A 17 -10.31 -5.12 14.36
CA ILE A 17 -10.22 -3.86 13.63
C ILE A 17 -11.41 -3.71 12.68
N SER A 18 -11.75 -4.77 11.96
CA SER A 18 -12.88 -4.80 11.02
C SER A 18 -14.22 -4.53 11.70
N GLU A 19 -14.45 -5.12 12.87
CA GLU A 19 -15.66 -4.88 13.66
C GLU A 19 -15.76 -3.42 14.11
N ALA A 20 -14.67 -2.87 14.66
CA ALA A 20 -14.61 -1.46 15.05
C ALA A 20 -14.85 -0.51 13.87
N ALA A 21 -14.26 -0.81 12.70
CA ALA A 21 -14.46 -0.02 11.49
C ALA A 21 -15.92 -0.07 10.99
N LYS A 22 -16.54 -1.25 11.02
CA LYS A 22 -17.97 -1.43 10.69
C LYS A 22 -18.87 -0.64 11.63
N ASP A 23 -18.62 -0.67 12.93
CA ASP A 23 -19.38 0.07 13.94
C ASP A 23 -19.30 1.59 13.72
N LEU A 24 -18.15 2.08 13.22
CA LEU A 24 -17.96 3.49 12.87
C LEU A 24 -18.40 3.83 11.44
N GLY A 25 -18.84 2.85 10.65
CA GLY A 25 -19.25 3.06 9.26
C GLY A 25 -18.07 3.38 8.33
N ILE A 26 -16.85 2.90 8.64
CA ILE A 26 -15.65 3.13 7.86
C ILE A 26 -15.36 1.92 6.96
N ARG A 27 -15.24 2.16 5.65
CA ARG A 27 -14.81 1.15 4.68
C ARG A 27 -13.33 0.86 4.82
N THR A 28 -12.96 -0.43 4.92
CA THR A 28 -11.58 -0.85 5.18
C THR A 28 -11.13 -2.00 4.29
N CYS A 29 -9.86 -1.93 3.85
CA CYS A 29 -9.12 -3.05 3.28
C CYS A 29 -7.93 -3.33 4.20
N LEU A 30 -7.92 -4.51 4.85
CA LEU A 30 -7.01 -4.81 5.94
C LEU A 30 -6.05 -5.94 5.57
N CYS A 31 -4.84 -5.87 6.11
CA CYS A 31 -3.89 -6.97 6.12
C CYS A 31 -3.02 -6.93 7.38
N TYR A 32 -2.47 -8.09 7.75
CA TYR A 32 -1.50 -8.22 8.83
C TYR A 32 -0.09 -8.34 8.26
N GLU A 33 0.87 -7.68 8.88
CA GLU A 33 2.29 -7.64 8.49
C GLU A 33 2.99 -8.98 8.76
N ILE A 34 3.18 -9.80 7.73
CA ILE A 34 3.99 -11.03 7.80
C ILE A 34 5.46 -10.63 7.86
N SER A 35 6.20 -11.24 8.81
CA SER A 35 7.64 -11.02 8.97
C SER A 35 8.30 -12.20 9.67
N ASP A 36 9.56 -12.49 9.34
CA ASP A 36 10.36 -13.53 10.00
C ASP A 36 11.11 -13.00 11.25
N ARG A 37 10.98 -11.70 11.57
CA ARG A 37 11.71 -11.05 12.68
C ARG A 37 11.46 -11.71 14.03
N ASP A 38 10.24 -12.21 14.24
CA ASP A 38 9.82 -12.87 15.49
C ASP A 38 9.80 -14.41 15.38
N GLY A 39 10.44 -14.95 14.33
CA GLY A 39 10.57 -16.37 14.06
C GLY A 39 9.45 -16.97 13.24
N MET A 40 9.71 -18.16 12.69
CA MET A 40 8.82 -18.86 11.74
C MET A 40 7.44 -19.21 12.31
N GLU A 41 7.31 -19.41 13.62
CA GLU A 41 6.02 -19.67 14.25
C GLU A 41 5.10 -18.45 14.13
N LYS A 42 5.61 -17.26 14.42
CA LYS A 42 4.89 -15.98 14.27
C LYS A 42 4.63 -15.64 12.81
N ALA A 43 5.58 -15.89 11.93
CA ALA A 43 5.38 -15.72 10.49
C ALA A 43 4.21 -16.60 9.98
N ARG A 44 4.15 -17.85 10.39
CA ARG A 44 3.05 -18.76 10.04
C ARG A 44 1.71 -18.30 10.63
N GLU A 45 1.68 -17.89 11.91
CA GLU A 45 0.49 -17.33 12.55
C GLU A 45 -0.03 -16.11 11.76
N SER A 46 0.87 -15.23 11.32
CA SER A 46 0.55 -14.03 10.51
C SER A 46 -0.02 -14.38 9.13
N VAL A 47 0.53 -15.40 8.47
CA VAL A 47 -0.02 -15.92 7.19
C VAL A 47 -1.44 -16.43 7.40
N MET A 48 -1.67 -17.22 8.45
CA MET A 48 -2.99 -17.77 8.74
C MET A 48 -4.02 -16.69 9.10
N GLU A 49 -3.61 -15.64 9.81
CA GLU A 49 -4.49 -14.50 10.11
C GLU A 49 -4.94 -13.79 8.83
N ASN A 50 -4.01 -13.50 7.91
CA ASN A 50 -4.34 -12.92 6.62
C ASN A 50 -5.28 -13.82 5.80
N GLU A 51 -4.99 -15.12 5.71
CA GLU A 51 -5.84 -16.05 4.98
C GLU A 51 -7.27 -16.09 5.54
N ARG A 52 -7.40 -16.26 6.86
CA ARG A 52 -8.71 -16.32 7.54
C ARG A 52 -9.51 -15.04 7.30
N PHE A 53 -8.86 -13.89 7.51
CA PHE A 53 -9.52 -12.59 7.33
C PHE A 53 -9.89 -12.35 5.85
N ALA A 54 -8.99 -12.63 4.92
CA ALA A 54 -9.27 -12.45 3.50
C ALA A 54 -10.45 -13.31 3.03
N ARG A 55 -10.54 -14.57 3.47
CA ARG A 55 -11.70 -15.44 3.19
C ARG A 55 -12.99 -14.89 3.79
N TYR A 56 -12.94 -14.36 5.00
CA TYR A 56 -14.08 -13.70 5.63
C TYR A 56 -14.52 -12.46 4.84
N ALA A 57 -13.58 -11.60 4.44
CA ALA A 57 -13.86 -10.39 3.66
C ALA A 57 -14.41 -10.71 2.25
N LEU A 58 -13.90 -11.76 1.60
CA LEU A 58 -14.42 -12.21 0.28
C LEU A 58 -15.86 -12.75 0.35
N ALA A 59 -16.29 -13.26 1.50
CA ALA A 59 -17.64 -13.75 1.75
C ALA A 59 -18.62 -12.66 2.25
N ASP A 60 -18.12 -11.46 2.54
CA ASP A 60 -18.93 -10.33 3.03
C ASP A 60 -19.61 -9.60 1.86
N ASP A 61 -20.94 -9.49 1.92
CA ASP A 61 -21.73 -8.83 0.89
C ASP A 61 -21.98 -7.32 1.15
N SER A 62 -21.50 -6.80 2.29
CA SER A 62 -21.74 -5.40 2.67
C SER A 62 -20.96 -4.40 1.80
N ASP A 63 -19.90 -4.84 1.12
CA ASP A 63 -18.95 -4.00 0.41
C ASP A 63 -18.20 -3.01 1.32
N MET A 64 -18.16 -3.29 2.63
CA MET A 64 -17.49 -2.44 3.64
C MET A 64 -16.10 -2.93 4.02
N ILE A 65 -15.80 -4.18 3.76
CA ILE A 65 -14.51 -4.78 4.09
C ILE A 65 -13.88 -5.48 2.89
N ALA A 66 -12.57 -5.42 2.82
CA ALA A 66 -11.74 -6.20 1.90
C ALA A 66 -10.48 -6.68 2.64
N GLY A 67 -9.78 -7.64 2.08
CA GLY A 67 -8.56 -8.19 2.66
C GLY A 67 -7.45 -8.34 1.64
N MET A 68 -6.21 -8.25 2.11
CA MET A 68 -4.98 -8.50 1.35
C MET A 68 -4.08 -9.47 2.10
N MET A 69 -3.04 -9.99 1.43
CA MET A 69 -1.95 -10.69 2.09
C MET A 69 -0.86 -9.67 2.42
N GLY A 70 -0.77 -9.24 3.68
CA GLY A 70 0.22 -8.25 4.13
C GLY A 70 1.61 -8.86 4.31
N MET A 71 2.64 -8.16 3.89
CA MET A 71 4.05 -8.53 4.06
C MET A 71 4.85 -7.30 4.49
N HIS A 72 5.80 -7.43 5.42
CA HIS A 72 6.59 -6.29 5.84
C HIS A 72 7.47 -5.77 4.69
N ALA A 73 8.63 -6.36 4.46
CA ALA A 73 9.58 -5.90 3.44
C ALA A 73 10.49 -7.05 2.99
N SER A 74 11.14 -6.89 1.83
CA SER A 74 11.99 -7.92 1.24
C SER A 74 13.07 -8.43 2.19
N PHE A 75 13.69 -7.54 2.98
CA PHE A 75 14.80 -7.92 3.87
C PHE A 75 14.38 -8.62 5.16
N THR A 76 13.10 -8.65 5.47
CA THR A 76 12.55 -9.27 6.69
C THR A 76 11.74 -10.54 6.43
N ILE A 77 11.65 -10.96 5.18
CA ILE A 77 10.88 -12.14 4.77
C ILE A 77 11.77 -13.05 3.90
N SER A 78 11.89 -14.31 4.29
CA SER A 78 12.57 -15.35 3.51
C SER A 78 11.75 -15.78 2.29
N ASN A 79 12.37 -16.48 1.35
CA ASN A 79 11.63 -17.10 0.24
C ASN A 79 10.64 -18.16 0.75
N GLU A 80 11.03 -18.90 1.80
CA GLU A 80 10.16 -19.90 2.44
C GLU A 80 8.85 -19.25 2.95
N THR A 81 8.95 -18.10 3.60
CA THR A 81 7.77 -17.37 4.10
C THR A 81 6.96 -16.76 2.95
N MET A 82 7.60 -16.28 1.87
CA MET A 82 6.89 -15.81 0.67
C MET A 82 6.12 -16.96 -0.01
N GLU A 83 6.75 -18.12 -0.15
CA GLU A 83 6.11 -19.33 -0.71
C GLU A 83 4.94 -19.79 0.16
N LEU A 84 5.10 -19.77 1.49
CA LEU A 84 4.02 -20.07 2.43
C LEU A 84 2.85 -19.09 2.26
N ALA A 85 3.11 -17.81 2.20
CA ALA A 85 2.08 -16.79 2.00
C ALA A 85 1.37 -16.97 0.64
N ALA A 86 2.12 -17.28 -0.42
CA ALA A 86 1.56 -17.56 -1.74
C ALA A 86 0.66 -18.81 -1.75
N ALA A 87 1.05 -19.87 -1.04
CA ALA A 87 0.27 -21.11 -0.91
C ALA A 87 -1.06 -20.92 -0.15
N HIS A 88 -1.12 -19.95 0.77
CA HIS A 88 -2.29 -19.64 1.60
C HIS A 88 -3.12 -18.45 1.11
N LYS A 89 -2.62 -17.70 0.11
CA LYS A 89 -3.35 -16.55 -0.44
C LYS A 89 -4.62 -17.01 -1.18
N PRO A 90 -5.82 -16.57 -0.76
CA PRO A 90 -7.04 -16.84 -1.52
C PRO A 90 -7.00 -16.18 -2.90
N ASP A 91 -7.69 -16.78 -3.87
CA ASP A 91 -7.93 -16.13 -5.15
C ASP A 91 -8.75 -14.85 -4.97
N GLY A 92 -8.51 -13.87 -5.84
CA GLY A 92 -9.25 -12.60 -5.83
C GLY A 92 -8.67 -11.50 -4.96
N ILE A 93 -7.60 -11.77 -4.18
CA ILE A 93 -6.84 -10.76 -3.45
C ILE A 93 -5.40 -10.64 -3.95
N GLY A 94 -4.73 -9.54 -3.62
CA GLY A 94 -3.32 -9.33 -3.86
C GLY A 94 -2.51 -9.21 -2.57
N TYR A 95 -1.31 -8.69 -2.71
CA TYR A 95 -0.38 -8.46 -1.61
C TYR A 95 -0.24 -6.98 -1.28
N HIS A 96 0.12 -6.67 -0.04
CA HIS A 96 0.54 -5.35 0.39
C HIS A 96 1.91 -5.46 1.06
N ILE A 97 2.93 -4.82 0.51
CA ILE A 97 4.32 -4.93 0.98
C ILE A 97 5.05 -3.60 0.84
N HIS A 98 5.95 -3.28 1.80
CA HIS A 98 6.87 -2.14 1.69
C HIS A 98 8.05 -2.54 0.80
N VAL A 99 8.40 -1.71 -0.18
CA VAL A 99 9.39 -2.04 -1.21
C VAL A 99 10.42 -0.94 -1.34
N ALA A 100 11.68 -1.31 -1.16
CA ALA A 100 12.81 -0.41 -1.39
C ALA A 100 12.64 0.95 -0.68
N GLU A 101 12.10 0.95 0.54
CA GLU A 101 11.96 2.15 1.36
C GLU A 101 13.32 2.67 1.79
N GLY A 102 14.13 1.84 2.44
CA GLY A 102 15.53 2.14 2.76
C GLY A 102 16.49 1.51 1.74
N ILE A 103 17.65 2.14 1.55
CA ILE A 103 18.72 1.59 0.69
C ILE A 103 19.22 0.23 1.20
N GLU A 104 19.07 -0.03 2.50
CA GLU A 104 19.44 -1.27 3.17
C GLU A 104 18.62 -2.46 2.64
N ASP A 105 17.33 -2.27 2.34
CA ASP A 105 16.49 -3.31 1.76
C ASP A 105 17.04 -3.75 0.40
N LEU A 106 17.40 -2.78 -0.46
CA LEU A 106 18.05 -3.06 -1.74
C LEU A 106 19.38 -3.79 -1.57
N HIS A 107 20.25 -3.29 -0.70
CA HIS A 107 21.56 -3.90 -0.46
C HIS A 107 21.45 -5.32 0.10
N HIS A 108 20.48 -5.54 1.01
CA HIS A 108 20.19 -6.86 1.54
C HIS A 108 19.74 -7.82 0.43
N CYS A 109 18.81 -7.39 -0.43
CA CYS A 109 18.28 -8.21 -1.51
C CYS A 109 19.39 -8.58 -2.52
N LEU A 110 20.20 -7.62 -2.94
CA LEU A 110 21.35 -7.86 -3.82
C LEU A 110 22.36 -8.85 -3.21
N LYS A 111 22.67 -8.69 -1.92
CA LYS A 111 23.65 -9.53 -1.22
C LYS A 111 23.16 -10.97 -1.04
N HIS A 112 21.90 -11.17 -0.65
CA HIS A 112 21.40 -12.48 -0.25
C HIS A 112 20.70 -13.25 -1.38
N TYR A 113 20.13 -12.52 -2.35
CA TYR A 113 19.36 -13.13 -3.45
C TYR A 113 19.94 -12.85 -4.84
N GLY A 114 20.98 -11.99 -4.95
CA GLY A 114 21.66 -11.70 -6.22
C GLY A 114 20.82 -10.92 -7.22
N LYS A 115 19.69 -10.33 -6.79
CA LYS A 115 18.76 -9.59 -7.64
C LYS A 115 18.16 -8.40 -6.89
N ARG A 116 17.50 -7.50 -7.63
CA ARG A 116 16.80 -6.36 -7.04
C ARG A 116 15.45 -6.79 -6.46
N ILE A 117 14.81 -5.90 -5.71
CA ILE A 117 13.66 -6.26 -4.90
C ILE A 117 12.46 -6.64 -5.78
N VAL A 118 12.13 -5.84 -6.79
CA VAL A 118 10.98 -6.09 -7.66
C VAL A 118 11.19 -7.35 -8.50
N ASP A 119 12.43 -7.61 -8.96
CA ASP A 119 12.78 -8.88 -9.62
C ASP A 119 12.53 -10.10 -8.73
N ARG A 120 12.91 -9.99 -7.43
CA ARG A 120 12.65 -11.04 -6.45
C ARG A 120 11.15 -11.26 -6.24
N LEU A 121 10.38 -10.18 -6.11
CA LEU A 121 8.93 -10.26 -5.95
C LEU A 121 8.24 -10.87 -7.18
N MET A 122 8.75 -10.55 -8.38
CA MET A 122 8.28 -11.16 -9.63
C MET A 122 8.50 -12.66 -9.64
N ASP A 123 9.71 -13.12 -9.27
CA ASP A 123 10.04 -14.56 -9.21
C ASP A 123 9.19 -15.31 -8.19
N CYS A 124 8.83 -14.66 -7.09
CA CYS A 124 7.97 -15.24 -6.05
C CYS A 124 6.46 -15.14 -6.37
N GLY A 125 6.08 -14.58 -7.53
CA GLY A 125 4.67 -14.46 -7.93
C GLY A 125 3.87 -13.45 -7.09
N ILE A 126 4.53 -12.45 -6.52
CA ILE A 126 3.91 -11.44 -5.64
C ILE A 126 3.28 -10.30 -6.45
N LEU A 127 3.85 -9.95 -7.62
CA LEU A 127 3.35 -8.86 -8.44
C LEU A 127 2.01 -9.19 -9.11
N GLY A 128 1.21 -8.17 -9.40
CA GLY A 128 -0.07 -8.31 -10.09
C GLY A 128 -1.03 -7.17 -9.81
N GLU A 129 -2.15 -7.13 -10.55
CA GLU A 129 -3.10 -6.01 -10.55
C GLU A 129 -3.69 -5.65 -9.18
N LYS A 130 -3.76 -6.62 -8.26
CA LYS A 130 -4.26 -6.41 -6.88
C LYS A 130 -3.13 -6.26 -5.84
N THR A 131 -1.88 -6.21 -6.28
CA THR A 131 -0.74 -6.00 -5.36
C THR A 131 -0.44 -4.52 -5.22
N LEU A 132 -0.22 -4.10 -3.97
CA LEU A 132 0.07 -2.73 -3.56
C LEU A 132 1.48 -2.65 -2.96
N LEU A 133 2.36 -1.85 -3.55
CA LEU A 133 3.72 -1.63 -3.08
C LEU A 133 3.84 -0.27 -2.42
N GLY A 134 4.23 -0.23 -1.15
CA GLY A 134 4.56 1.00 -0.44
C GLY A 134 5.93 1.54 -0.85
N HIS A 135 6.08 2.87 -0.86
CA HIS A 135 7.31 3.65 -1.01
C HIS A 135 8.00 3.59 -2.38
N CYS A 136 8.60 2.48 -2.78
CA CYS A 136 9.32 2.31 -4.05
C CYS A 136 10.42 3.38 -4.28
N ILE A 137 11.20 3.74 -3.22
CA ILE A 137 12.19 4.83 -3.27
C ILE A 137 13.40 4.43 -4.12
N TYR A 138 13.94 3.25 -3.89
CA TYR A 138 15.19 2.80 -4.52
C TYR A 138 14.98 1.82 -5.68
N ILE A 139 13.84 1.91 -6.39
CA ILE A 139 13.60 1.17 -7.62
C ILE A 139 14.24 1.85 -8.84
N ASN A 140 14.54 1.07 -9.88
CA ASN A 140 15.10 1.58 -11.13
C ASN A 140 14.10 1.46 -12.30
N GLU A 141 14.52 1.89 -13.51
CA GLU A 141 13.67 1.88 -14.71
C GLU A 141 13.18 0.47 -15.07
N HIS A 142 14.05 -0.55 -14.98
CA HIS A 142 13.67 -1.93 -15.23
C HIS A 142 12.59 -2.42 -14.25
N GLU A 143 12.76 -2.12 -12.96
CA GLU A 143 11.76 -2.48 -11.95
C GLU A 143 10.42 -1.76 -12.19
N MET A 144 10.43 -0.49 -12.64
CA MET A 144 9.22 0.22 -13.05
C MET A 144 8.54 -0.46 -14.26
N ASP A 145 9.32 -0.95 -15.24
CA ASP A 145 8.78 -1.67 -16.39
C ASP A 145 8.07 -2.96 -15.95
N LEU A 146 8.64 -3.72 -15.00
CA LEU A 146 8.00 -4.89 -14.41
C LEU A 146 6.68 -4.53 -13.70
N LEU A 147 6.65 -3.43 -12.94
CA LEU A 147 5.43 -2.96 -12.28
C LEU A 147 4.34 -2.61 -13.30
N LYS A 148 4.73 -1.98 -14.42
CA LYS A 148 3.82 -1.64 -15.50
C LYS A 148 3.28 -2.88 -16.21
N GLU A 149 4.14 -3.84 -16.54
CA GLU A 149 3.78 -5.08 -17.22
C GLU A 149 2.83 -5.95 -16.39
N THR A 150 3.00 -5.97 -15.08
CA THR A 150 2.19 -6.75 -14.13
C THR A 150 0.96 -5.99 -13.63
N ASP A 151 0.78 -4.73 -14.04
CA ASP A 151 -0.28 -3.84 -13.55
C ASP A 151 -0.28 -3.69 -12.01
N THR A 152 0.91 -3.75 -11.39
CA THR A 152 1.11 -3.62 -9.94
C THR A 152 0.98 -2.17 -9.51
N MET A 153 0.28 -1.93 -8.39
CA MET A 153 0.01 -0.60 -7.85
C MET A 153 1.13 -0.12 -6.93
N VAL A 154 1.32 1.21 -6.88
CA VAL A 154 2.29 1.86 -5.98
C VAL A 154 1.57 2.88 -5.10
N VAL A 155 2.01 3.01 -3.84
CA VAL A 155 1.57 4.08 -2.93
C VAL A 155 2.77 4.89 -2.47
N HIS A 156 2.68 6.20 -2.69
CA HIS A 156 3.66 7.18 -2.23
C HIS A 156 3.29 7.69 -0.83
N ASN A 157 4.21 7.58 0.12
CA ASN A 157 4.04 7.99 1.52
C ASN A 157 5.02 9.12 1.87
N PRO A 158 4.75 10.38 1.47
CA PRO A 158 5.75 11.45 1.48
C PRO A 158 6.26 11.80 2.88
N GLU A 159 5.38 11.87 3.87
CA GLU A 159 5.75 12.23 5.25
C GLU A 159 6.57 11.18 5.92
N SER A 160 6.19 9.90 5.76
CA SER A 160 6.97 8.77 6.26
C SER A 160 8.37 8.74 5.64
N ASN A 161 8.46 8.88 4.31
CA ASN A 161 9.75 8.89 3.60
C ASN A 161 10.67 10.00 4.10
N MET A 162 10.13 11.18 4.39
CA MET A 162 10.87 12.30 4.95
C MET A 162 11.21 12.11 6.42
N GLY A 163 10.24 11.70 7.23
CA GLY A 163 10.39 11.52 8.67
C GLY A 163 11.37 10.41 9.04
N ASN A 164 11.39 9.33 8.26
CA ASN A 164 12.36 8.24 8.38
C ASN A 164 13.68 8.51 7.65
N ALA A 165 13.82 9.66 7.01
CA ALA A 165 14.99 10.06 6.22
C ALA A 165 15.37 9.05 5.12
N CYS A 166 14.38 8.35 4.56
CA CYS A 166 14.58 7.31 3.56
C CYS A 166 14.90 7.86 2.16
N GLY A 167 14.48 9.08 1.87
CA GLY A 167 14.71 9.73 0.57
C GLY A 167 13.42 10.08 -0.18
N CYS A 168 13.57 10.45 -1.45
CA CYS A 168 12.46 10.81 -2.32
C CYS A 168 12.33 9.78 -3.44
N PRO A 169 11.17 9.10 -3.59
CA PRO A 169 10.97 8.13 -4.67
C PRO A 169 10.88 8.82 -6.04
N PRO A 170 11.15 8.10 -7.13
CA PRO A 170 11.01 8.61 -8.50
C PRO A 170 9.52 8.66 -8.92
N THR A 171 8.63 9.15 -8.05
CA THR A 171 7.17 9.08 -8.22
C THR A 171 6.69 9.74 -9.51
N MET A 172 7.31 10.86 -9.92
CA MET A 172 6.93 11.53 -11.16
C MET A 172 7.14 10.62 -12.37
N LYS A 173 8.24 9.86 -12.41
CA LYS A 173 8.50 8.87 -13.47
C LYS A 173 7.56 7.67 -13.39
N ILE A 174 7.24 7.21 -12.17
CA ILE A 174 6.29 6.11 -11.97
C ILE A 174 4.93 6.48 -12.56
N VAL A 175 4.43 7.69 -12.26
CA VAL A 175 3.17 8.21 -12.80
C VAL A 175 3.26 8.42 -14.31
N GLU A 176 4.36 9.01 -14.83
CA GLU A 176 4.59 9.22 -16.27
C GLU A 176 4.57 7.89 -17.06
N LYS A 177 5.12 6.81 -16.50
CA LYS A 177 5.03 5.47 -17.09
C LYS A 177 3.60 4.90 -17.10
N GLY A 178 2.64 5.57 -16.44
CA GLY A 178 1.26 5.15 -16.32
C GLY A 178 1.07 3.96 -15.37
N ILE A 179 1.93 3.80 -14.39
CA ILE A 179 1.76 2.87 -13.28
C ILE A 179 0.72 3.45 -12.34
N LEU A 180 -0.29 2.66 -11.96
CA LEU A 180 -1.33 3.13 -11.04
C LEU A 180 -0.72 3.46 -9.68
N THR A 181 -0.72 4.77 -9.37
CA THR A 181 -0.08 5.30 -8.17
C THR A 181 -1.10 6.05 -7.32
N GLY A 182 -1.09 5.77 -6.03
CA GLY A 182 -1.88 6.45 -5.01
C GLY A 182 -1.02 7.24 -4.03
N LEU A 183 -1.67 8.01 -3.18
CA LEU A 183 -1.09 8.74 -2.07
C LEU A 183 -1.51 8.08 -0.76
N GLY A 184 -0.56 7.85 0.13
CA GLY A 184 -0.76 7.26 1.44
C GLY A 184 -0.08 8.07 2.54
N THR A 185 -0.34 7.67 3.77
CA THR A 185 0.14 8.35 4.99
C THR A 185 1.19 7.55 5.75
N ASP A 186 1.22 6.21 5.53
CA ASP A 186 1.95 5.32 6.44
C ASP A 186 1.52 5.55 7.91
N GLY A 187 2.37 5.36 8.86
CA GLY A 187 2.11 5.59 10.29
C GLY A 187 2.30 7.04 10.78
N TYR A 188 2.34 8.03 9.89
CA TYR A 188 2.68 9.42 10.25
C TYR A 188 1.47 10.30 10.55
N THR A 189 0.48 10.33 9.68
CA THR A 189 -0.71 11.19 9.82
C THR A 189 -1.97 10.45 9.41
N HIS A 190 -3.13 10.98 9.76
CA HIS A 190 -4.42 10.56 9.22
C HIS A 190 -5.01 11.62 8.26
N ASP A 191 -4.29 12.73 8.04
CA ASP A 191 -4.72 13.84 7.18
C ASP A 191 -4.15 13.69 5.77
N MET A 192 -4.96 13.20 4.85
CA MET A 192 -4.60 13.05 3.44
C MET A 192 -4.33 14.38 2.73
N LEU A 193 -4.87 15.52 3.22
CA LEU A 193 -4.58 16.83 2.66
C LEU A 193 -3.20 17.33 3.11
N GLU A 194 -2.75 16.94 4.30
CA GLU A 194 -1.38 17.15 4.73
C GLU A 194 -0.40 16.37 3.84
N SER A 195 -0.63 15.09 3.64
CA SER A 195 0.17 14.26 2.72
C SER A 195 0.18 14.81 1.29
N TYR A 196 -0.95 15.32 0.80
CA TYR A 196 -1.05 16.00 -0.49
C TYR A 196 -0.13 17.23 -0.56
N LYS A 197 -0.18 18.11 0.45
CA LYS A 197 0.69 19.29 0.54
C LYS A 197 2.16 18.90 0.58
N VAL A 198 2.50 17.92 1.44
CA VAL A 198 3.90 17.46 1.62
C VAL A 198 4.43 16.84 0.34
N ALA A 199 3.68 15.97 -0.33
CA ALA A 199 4.07 15.39 -1.62
C ALA A 199 4.39 16.47 -2.66
N ASN A 200 3.51 17.48 -2.77
CA ASN A 200 3.70 18.57 -3.73
C ASN A 200 4.99 19.37 -3.46
N VAL A 201 5.26 19.71 -2.20
CA VAL A 201 6.47 20.45 -1.82
C VAL A 201 7.73 19.60 -1.93
N LEU A 202 7.67 18.34 -1.52
CA LEU A 202 8.79 17.40 -1.56
C LEU A 202 9.35 17.27 -2.99
N HIS A 203 8.49 16.99 -3.96
CA HIS A 203 8.95 16.78 -5.34
C HIS A 203 9.49 18.05 -5.99
N LYS A 204 8.86 19.21 -5.74
CA LYS A 204 9.40 20.49 -6.20
C LYS A 204 10.79 20.77 -5.64
N HIS A 205 10.96 20.54 -4.35
CA HIS A 205 12.25 20.73 -3.69
C HIS A 205 13.31 19.74 -4.19
N HIS A 206 12.96 18.46 -4.27
CA HIS A 206 13.87 17.40 -4.69
C HIS A 206 14.35 17.56 -6.13
N LEU A 207 13.44 17.93 -7.04
CA LEU A 207 13.73 18.12 -8.47
C LEU A 207 14.27 19.53 -8.80
N CYS A 208 14.25 20.47 -7.84
CA CYS A 208 14.56 21.88 -8.06
C CYS A 208 13.72 22.49 -9.19
N ASP A 209 12.48 22.04 -9.35
CA ASP A 209 11.55 22.48 -10.40
C ASP A 209 10.22 22.93 -9.78
N PRO A 210 9.88 24.24 -9.88
CA PRO A 210 8.62 24.77 -9.36
C PRO A 210 7.38 24.23 -10.10
N ASN A 211 7.55 23.65 -11.29
CA ASN A 211 6.46 23.10 -12.09
C ASN A 211 6.19 21.62 -11.83
N ALA A 212 7.07 20.92 -11.12
CA ALA A 212 6.87 19.51 -10.78
C ALA A 212 5.63 19.31 -9.88
N ALA A 213 5.03 18.13 -9.97
CA ALA A 213 3.99 17.63 -9.06
C ALA A 213 2.64 18.37 -9.06
N TRP A 214 2.39 19.31 -9.99
CA TRP A 214 1.12 20.03 -10.07
C TRP A 214 -0.05 19.15 -10.57
N GLY A 215 0.21 18.26 -11.50
CA GLY A 215 -0.79 17.33 -12.05
C GLY A 215 -0.76 15.98 -11.34
N GLU A 216 0.43 15.46 -11.09
CA GLU A 216 0.67 14.10 -10.61
C GLU A 216 0.16 13.90 -9.17
N VAL A 217 0.39 14.85 -8.27
CA VAL A 217 -0.05 14.73 -6.88
C VAL A 217 -1.58 14.78 -6.74
N PRO A 218 -2.31 15.73 -7.36
CA PRO A 218 -3.78 15.65 -7.44
C PRO A 218 -4.28 14.33 -8.05
N GLN A 219 -3.66 13.87 -9.13
CA GLN A 219 -4.02 12.62 -9.78
C GLN A 219 -3.88 11.42 -8.83
N MET A 220 -2.78 11.34 -8.05
CA MET A 220 -2.60 10.28 -7.06
C MET A 220 -3.70 10.27 -6.01
N LEU A 221 -4.03 11.44 -5.43
CA LEU A 221 -5.03 11.54 -4.35
C LEU A 221 -6.45 11.30 -4.87
N PHE A 222 -6.87 12.04 -5.89
CA PHE A 222 -8.28 12.09 -6.29
C PHE A 222 -8.68 11.02 -7.30
N GLU A 223 -7.75 10.52 -8.11
CA GLU A 223 -8.03 9.47 -9.09
C GLU A 223 -7.34 8.15 -8.73
N GLY A 224 -6.06 8.20 -8.38
CA GLY A 224 -5.24 7.01 -8.09
C GLY A 224 -5.82 6.22 -6.93
N ASN A 225 -6.08 6.87 -5.81
CA ASN A 225 -6.66 6.22 -4.63
C ASN A 225 -8.04 5.62 -4.91
N ALA A 226 -8.89 6.30 -5.68
CA ALA A 226 -10.19 5.77 -6.08
C ALA A 226 -10.07 4.53 -6.98
N LYS A 227 -9.13 4.55 -7.96
CA LYS A 227 -8.87 3.40 -8.84
C LYS A 227 -8.28 2.21 -8.07
N ILE A 228 -7.37 2.46 -7.11
CA ILE A 228 -6.82 1.43 -6.21
C ILE A 228 -7.96 0.80 -5.40
N ALA A 229 -8.81 1.61 -4.78
CA ALA A 229 -9.95 1.13 -4.01
C ALA A 229 -10.93 0.33 -4.89
N GLY A 230 -11.17 0.76 -6.13
CA GLY A 230 -12.03 0.07 -7.09
C GLY A 230 -11.57 -1.34 -7.50
N ARG A 231 -10.30 -1.72 -7.21
CA ARG A 231 -9.83 -3.10 -7.40
C ARG A 231 -10.30 -4.06 -6.30
N TYR A 232 -10.80 -3.51 -5.18
CA TYR A 232 -11.20 -4.27 -4.00
C TYR A 232 -12.68 -4.13 -3.66
N PHE A 233 -13.30 -3.00 -3.94
CA PHE A 233 -14.69 -2.72 -3.65
C PHE A 233 -15.55 -2.70 -4.91
N LYS A 234 -16.80 -3.14 -4.78
CA LYS A 234 -17.73 -3.33 -5.92
C LYS A 234 -18.35 -2.02 -6.40
N LYS A 235 -18.61 -1.09 -5.46
CA LYS A 235 -19.19 0.23 -5.77
C LYS A 235 -18.11 1.23 -6.15
N ASP A 236 -18.45 2.14 -7.04
CA ASP A 236 -17.56 3.26 -7.35
C ASP A 236 -17.31 4.13 -6.12
N LEU A 237 -16.04 4.43 -5.89
CA LEU A 237 -15.55 5.26 -4.78
C LEU A 237 -14.93 6.56 -5.33
N GLY A 238 -14.90 7.61 -4.50
CA GLY A 238 -14.29 8.90 -4.85
C GLY A 238 -15.05 9.72 -5.88
N VAL A 239 -16.33 9.39 -6.15
CA VAL A 239 -17.17 10.11 -7.11
C VAL A 239 -18.57 10.37 -6.53
N LEU A 240 -19.13 11.53 -6.84
CA LEU A 240 -20.49 11.90 -6.48
C LEU A 240 -21.40 11.64 -7.68
N ARG A 241 -21.97 10.43 -7.75
CA ARG A 241 -22.93 10.06 -8.78
C ARG A 241 -23.93 9.03 -8.26
N GLU A 242 -25.08 8.91 -8.94
CA GLU A 242 -26.09 7.90 -8.62
C GLU A 242 -25.51 6.48 -8.71
N GLY A 243 -25.75 5.67 -7.70
CA GLY A 243 -25.25 4.29 -7.60
C GLY A 243 -23.84 4.13 -7.02
N ALA A 244 -23.06 5.19 -6.87
CA ALA A 244 -21.77 5.17 -6.19
C ALA A 244 -21.91 4.95 -4.68
N ALA A 245 -20.84 4.56 -4.01
CA ALA A 245 -20.79 4.53 -2.56
C ALA A 245 -20.94 5.94 -1.97
N ALA A 246 -21.70 6.06 -0.88
CA ALA A 246 -21.88 7.35 -0.20
C ALA A 246 -20.83 7.57 0.90
N ASP A 247 -19.58 7.29 0.57
CA ASP A 247 -18.44 7.54 1.45
C ASP A 247 -18.07 9.03 1.36
N VAL A 248 -18.72 9.86 2.19
CA VAL A 248 -18.61 11.31 2.15
C VAL A 248 -18.22 11.86 3.52
N ILE A 249 -17.44 12.92 3.51
CA ILE A 249 -17.11 13.71 4.70
C ILE A 249 -17.71 15.11 4.56
N VAL A 250 -18.13 15.67 5.66
CA VAL A 250 -18.53 17.08 5.76
C VAL A 250 -17.48 17.79 6.58
N MET A 251 -16.84 18.80 5.97
CA MET A 251 -15.84 19.61 6.64
C MET A 251 -16.43 20.98 6.97
N ASP A 252 -16.22 21.41 8.21
CA ASP A 252 -16.45 22.81 8.58
C ASP A 252 -15.24 23.63 8.08
N TYR A 253 -15.54 24.58 7.20
CA TYR A 253 -14.50 25.36 6.51
C TYR A 253 -14.69 26.84 6.79
N ASP A 254 -13.87 27.37 7.69
CA ASP A 254 -13.82 28.81 8.02
C ASP A 254 -12.57 29.43 7.39
N LEU A 255 -12.80 30.27 6.39
CA LEU A 255 -11.71 31.00 5.71
C LEU A 255 -11.10 32.04 6.66
N LEU A 256 -9.81 31.88 6.96
CA LEU A 256 -9.03 32.85 7.73
C LEU A 256 -8.70 34.13 6.94
N THR A 257 -8.83 34.07 5.63
CA THR A 257 -8.60 35.19 4.69
C THR A 257 -9.69 35.25 3.64
N PRO A 258 -10.16 36.46 3.26
CA PRO A 258 -11.16 36.62 2.22
C PRO A 258 -10.70 36.17 0.84
#